data_38cb34cca929f71e94baaf711ec60a56
#
_entry.id   38cb34cca929f71e94baaf711ec60a56
#
_cell.length_a   1.000
_cell.length_b   1.000
_cell.length_c   1.000
_cell.angle_alpha   90.00
_cell.angle_beta   90.00
_cell.angle_gamma   90.00
#
_symmetry.space_group_name_H-M   'P 1'
#
loop_
_entity.id
_entity.type
_entity.pdbx_description
1 polymer ?
#
loop_
_entity_poly.entity_id
_entity_poly.type
_entity_poly.pdbx_seq_one_letter_code
_entity_poly.pdbx_strand_id
1 'polypeptide(L)'
;HDFSRDNIAAYYDLLWDDDPDVHGPAAVAWTTWEGVTTSLSFDPSHIEEFSDPNFALAFARIENHYFVNHGFMVEGQLLRDAHKLADIPTVIVQGRYDMCCPDVTAVDVSRALPSADLRIVMAGHSAFEPLIASELVKVCDEFAER
;
A
#
# COMPACT_ATOMS: atom_id res chain seq x y z
N HIS A 1 -15.25 -18.96 12.43
CA HIS A 1 -14.96 -17.57 12.12
C HIS A 1 -16.26 -16.89 11.67
N ASP A 2 -16.63 -15.80 12.33
CA ASP A 2 -17.77 -14.97 11.92
C ASP A 2 -17.29 -14.01 10.82
N PHE A 3 -17.53 -14.38 9.58
CA PHE A 3 -17.18 -13.57 8.40
C PHE A 3 -18.08 -12.34 8.22
N SER A 4 -19.05 -12.10 9.11
CA SER A 4 -19.90 -10.91 9.08
C SER A 4 -19.23 -9.68 9.76
N ARG A 5 -18.15 -9.90 10.51
CA ARG A 5 -17.46 -8.84 11.24
C ARG A 5 -16.43 -8.16 10.31
N ASP A 6 -16.44 -6.84 10.31
CA ASP A 6 -15.39 -6.04 9.67
C ASP A 6 -14.04 -6.35 10.33
N ASN A 7 -13.14 -6.99 9.58
CA ASN A 7 -11.83 -7.39 10.08
C ASN A 7 -10.97 -6.19 10.49
N ILE A 8 -11.09 -5.07 9.80
CA ILE A 8 -10.33 -3.84 10.10
C ILE A 8 -10.74 -3.30 11.47
N ALA A 9 -12.05 -3.21 11.73
CA ALA A 9 -12.56 -2.78 13.04
C ALA A 9 -12.24 -3.79 14.14
N ALA A 10 -12.27 -5.11 13.84
CA ALA A 10 -11.90 -6.14 14.81
C ALA A 10 -10.41 -6.06 15.20
N TYR A 11 -9.53 -5.81 14.23
CA TYR A 11 -8.10 -5.60 14.51
C TYR A 11 -7.84 -4.29 15.25
N TYR A 12 -8.66 -3.24 15.04
CA TYR A 12 -8.56 -2.02 15.83
C TYR A 12 -8.67 -2.31 17.33
N ASP A 13 -9.70 -3.07 17.73
CA ASP A 13 -9.90 -3.44 19.13
C ASP A 13 -8.68 -4.23 19.70
N LEU A 14 -8.12 -5.15 18.92
CA LEU A 14 -6.97 -5.95 19.34
C LEU A 14 -5.67 -5.13 19.41
N LEU A 15 -5.41 -4.30 18.40
CA LEU A 15 -4.16 -3.52 18.29
C LEU A 15 -4.05 -2.41 19.34
N TRP A 16 -5.19 -1.92 19.84
CA TRP A 16 -5.24 -0.86 20.85
C TRP A 16 -5.57 -1.37 22.26
N ASP A 17 -5.60 -2.69 22.46
CA ASP A 17 -5.68 -3.29 23.78
C ASP A 17 -4.42 -2.93 24.60
N ASP A 18 -4.58 -2.69 25.91
CA ASP A 18 -3.48 -2.36 26.80
C ASP A 18 -2.59 -3.58 27.11
N ASP A 19 -3.13 -4.80 26.94
CA ASP A 19 -2.41 -6.05 27.21
C ASP A 19 -1.44 -6.41 26.06
N PRO A 20 -0.12 -6.47 26.31
CA PRO A 20 0.85 -6.86 25.30
C PRO A 20 0.67 -8.31 24.78
N ASP A 21 0.06 -9.19 25.56
CA ASP A 21 -0.25 -10.56 25.15
C ASP A 21 -1.45 -10.59 24.16
N VAL A 22 -2.16 -9.48 24.02
CA VAL A 22 -3.24 -9.30 23.02
C VAL A 22 -2.73 -8.52 21.81
N HIS A 23 -2.21 -7.30 21.99
CA HIS A 23 -1.84 -6.46 20.85
C HIS A 23 -0.58 -6.97 20.11
N GLY A 24 0.36 -7.59 20.78
CA GLY A 24 1.60 -8.09 20.17
C GLY A 24 1.34 -9.14 19.08
N PRO A 25 0.68 -10.27 19.41
CA PRO A 25 0.33 -11.28 18.40
C PRO A 25 -0.56 -10.74 17.28
N ALA A 26 -1.49 -9.83 17.57
CA ALA A 26 -2.34 -9.21 16.57
C ALA A 26 -1.52 -8.37 15.57
N ALA A 27 -0.58 -7.58 16.07
CA ALA A 27 0.30 -6.77 15.24
C ALA A 27 1.17 -7.63 14.32
N VAL A 28 1.81 -8.67 14.86
CA VAL A 28 2.62 -9.61 14.06
C VAL A 28 1.78 -10.33 13.00
N ALA A 29 0.56 -10.75 13.33
CA ALA A 29 -0.33 -11.38 12.35
C ALA A 29 -0.71 -10.43 11.22
N TRP A 30 -1.00 -9.17 11.54
CA TRP A 30 -1.31 -8.12 10.56
C TRP A 30 -0.13 -7.89 9.61
N THR A 31 1.04 -7.56 10.15
CA THR A 31 2.21 -7.23 9.34
C THR A 31 2.77 -8.41 8.56
N THR A 32 2.72 -9.63 9.11
CA THR A 32 3.10 -10.84 8.38
C THR A 32 2.22 -11.04 7.14
N TRP A 33 0.90 -10.79 7.27
CA TRP A 33 -0.01 -10.85 6.13
C TRP A 33 0.36 -9.81 5.06
N GLU A 34 0.65 -8.57 5.46
CA GLU A 34 1.16 -7.53 4.57
C GLU A 34 2.45 -7.97 3.85
N GLY A 35 3.45 -8.44 4.61
CA GLY A 35 4.73 -8.90 4.05
C GLY A 35 4.58 -10.02 3.02
N VAL A 36 3.57 -10.90 3.19
CA VAL A 36 3.30 -11.99 2.23
C VAL A 36 2.59 -11.50 0.97
N THR A 37 1.71 -10.49 1.09
CA THR A 37 0.82 -10.09 -0.02
C THR A 37 1.35 -8.95 -0.87
N THR A 38 2.33 -8.18 -0.37
CA THR A 38 2.86 -6.99 -1.07
C THR A 38 3.85 -7.30 -2.19
N SER A 39 4.45 -8.49 -2.23
CA SER A 39 5.42 -8.85 -3.27
C SER A 39 4.94 -10.00 -4.13
N LEU A 40 5.20 -9.92 -5.44
CA LEU A 40 4.90 -11.01 -6.38
C LEU A 40 5.76 -12.25 -6.12
N SER A 41 7.01 -12.05 -5.76
CA SER A 41 7.95 -13.12 -5.44
C SER A 41 8.06 -13.29 -3.93
N PHE A 42 7.96 -14.54 -3.47
CA PHE A 42 8.15 -14.86 -2.06
C PHE A 42 9.60 -14.55 -1.62
N ASP A 43 9.74 -13.70 -0.62
CA ASP A 43 11.02 -13.34 0.01
C ASP A 43 10.96 -13.59 1.53
N PRO A 44 11.64 -14.65 2.02
CA PRO A 44 11.64 -14.96 3.46
C PRO A 44 12.21 -13.84 4.33
N SER A 45 13.21 -13.09 3.84
CA SER A 45 13.84 -12.00 4.61
C SER A 45 12.88 -10.83 4.81
N HIS A 46 12.05 -10.54 3.82
CA HIS A 46 11.00 -9.54 3.91
C HIS A 46 9.94 -9.92 4.95
N ILE A 47 9.55 -11.19 4.98
CA ILE A 47 8.59 -11.70 5.97
C ILE A 47 9.18 -11.65 7.38
N GLU A 48 10.47 -11.98 7.54
CA GLU A 48 11.15 -11.90 8.83
C GLU A 48 11.15 -10.45 9.36
N GLU A 49 11.46 -9.46 8.52
CA GLU A 49 11.40 -8.03 8.87
C GLU A 49 10.00 -7.61 9.32
N PHE A 50 8.98 -7.97 8.55
CA PHE A 50 7.58 -7.64 8.85
C PHE A 50 7.03 -8.37 10.08
N SER A 51 7.67 -9.46 10.49
CA SER A 51 7.30 -10.21 11.68
C SER A 51 8.05 -9.75 12.95
N ASP A 52 8.98 -8.80 12.86
CA ASP A 52 9.66 -8.24 14.03
C ASP A 52 8.66 -7.50 14.93
N PRO A 53 8.52 -7.89 16.21
CA PRO A 53 7.51 -7.30 17.10
C PRO A 53 7.65 -5.79 17.32
N ASN A 54 8.88 -5.23 17.23
CA ASN A 54 9.10 -3.80 17.43
C ASN A 54 8.63 -3.00 16.21
N PHE A 55 8.84 -3.55 15.02
CA PHE A 55 8.33 -2.99 13.77
C PHE A 55 6.81 -3.17 13.69
N ALA A 56 6.33 -4.39 13.93
CA ALA A 56 4.95 -4.81 13.70
C ALA A 56 3.93 -3.94 14.42
N LEU A 57 4.14 -3.63 15.71
CA LEU A 57 3.17 -2.89 16.49
C LEU A 57 2.98 -1.45 15.98
N ALA A 58 4.07 -0.77 15.68
CA ALA A 58 4.01 0.60 15.16
C ALA A 58 3.36 0.64 13.78
N PHE A 59 3.79 -0.26 12.88
CA PHE A 59 3.27 -0.37 11.52
C PHE A 59 1.76 -0.67 11.52
N ALA A 60 1.34 -1.76 12.19
CA ALA A 60 -0.06 -2.19 12.22
C ALA A 60 -1.00 -1.13 12.82
N ARG A 61 -0.57 -0.45 13.90
CA ARG A 61 -1.37 0.64 14.51
C ARG A 61 -1.56 1.81 13.58
N ILE A 62 -0.50 2.25 12.89
CA ILE A 62 -0.58 3.37 11.95
C ILE A 62 -1.49 3.02 10.79
N GLU A 63 -1.27 1.89 10.15
CA GLU A 63 -2.02 1.46 8.98
C GLU A 63 -3.52 1.23 9.31
N ASN A 64 -3.79 0.47 10.36
CA ASN A 64 -5.16 0.23 10.83
C ASN A 64 -5.88 1.54 11.19
N HIS A 65 -5.17 2.50 11.82
CA HIS A 65 -5.72 3.82 12.12
C HIS A 65 -6.19 4.55 10.85
N TYR A 66 -5.41 4.49 9.78
CA TYR A 66 -5.83 5.07 8.50
C TYR A 66 -7.02 4.32 7.90
N PHE A 67 -7.05 3.00 7.99
CA PHE A 67 -8.12 2.19 7.41
C PHE A 67 -9.46 2.41 8.11
N VAL A 68 -9.52 2.38 9.45
CA VAL A 68 -10.78 2.64 10.19
C VAL A 68 -11.32 4.05 9.99
N ASN A 69 -10.45 5.00 9.59
CA ASN A 69 -10.83 6.38 9.29
C ASN A 69 -10.94 6.65 7.78
N HIS A 70 -11.01 5.62 6.93
CA HIS A 70 -11.14 5.76 5.45
C HIS A 70 -10.07 6.67 4.84
N GLY A 71 -8.83 6.63 5.35
CA GLY A 71 -7.74 7.51 4.95
C GLY A 71 -8.01 9.00 5.17
N PHE A 72 -9.00 9.34 6.00
CA PHE A 72 -9.49 10.73 6.23
C PHE A 72 -9.97 11.42 4.95
N MET A 73 -10.45 10.65 3.98
CA MET A 73 -10.92 11.14 2.69
C MET A 73 -12.40 10.79 2.47
N VAL A 74 -13.06 11.61 1.68
CA VAL A 74 -14.39 11.30 1.15
C VAL A 74 -14.26 10.33 -0.01
N GLU A 75 -15.18 9.38 -0.12
CA GLU A 75 -15.22 8.40 -1.21
C GLU A 75 -15.07 9.04 -2.58
N GLY A 76 -14.16 8.50 -3.41
CA GLY A 76 -13.86 9.00 -4.75
C GLY A 76 -13.15 10.36 -4.80
N GLN A 77 -12.70 10.91 -3.67
CA GLN A 77 -12.07 12.24 -3.61
C GLN A 77 -10.86 12.38 -4.53
N LEU A 78 -9.97 11.39 -4.54
CA LEU A 78 -8.74 11.45 -5.33
C LEU A 78 -9.03 11.52 -6.84
N LEU A 79 -9.95 10.70 -7.33
CA LEU A 79 -10.35 10.72 -8.76
C LEU A 79 -11.06 12.02 -9.13
N ARG A 80 -11.99 12.47 -8.28
CA ARG A 80 -12.72 13.74 -8.51
C ARG A 80 -11.77 14.92 -8.56
N ASP A 81 -10.74 14.94 -7.72
CA ASP A 81 -9.81 16.05 -7.54
C ASP A 81 -8.53 15.91 -8.38
N ALA A 82 -8.37 14.84 -9.15
CA ALA A 82 -7.20 14.57 -9.98
C ALA A 82 -6.86 15.72 -10.95
N HIS A 83 -7.88 16.42 -11.46
CA HIS A 83 -7.71 17.57 -12.35
C HIS A 83 -6.86 18.71 -11.73
N LYS A 84 -6.75 18.79 -10.39
CA LYS A 84 -5.90 19.76 -9.70
C LYS A 84 -4.42 19.53 -9.93
N LEU A 85 -4.04 18.35 -10.42
CA LEU A 85 -2.66 17.95 -10.74
C LEU A 85 -2.33 18.12 -12.23
N ALA A 86 -3.25 18.65 -13.06
CA ALA A 86 -3.14 18.67 -14.53
C ALA A 86 -1.85 19.35 -15.03
N ASP A 87 -1.36 20.35 -14.32
CA ASP A 87 -0.15 21.11 -14.67
C ASP A 87 1.13 20.54 -14.02
N ILE A 88 1.02 19.44 -13.26
CA ILE A 88 2.15 18.80 -12.60
C ILE A 88 2.59 17.59 -13.43
N PRO A 89 3.84 17.57 -13.94
CA PRO A 89 4.36 16.39 -14.62
C PRO A 89 4.30 15.18 -13.71
N THR A 90 3.57 14.15 -14.13
CA THR A 90 3.26 12.98 -13.31
C THR A 90 3.57 11.70 -14.06
N VAL A 91 4.26 10.78 -13.41
CA VAL A 91 4.42 9.38 -13.85
C VAL A 91 3.85 8.46 -12.78
N ILE A 92 3.06 7.50 -13.19
CA ILE A 92 2.48 6.48 -12.34
C ILE A 92 3.18 5.16 -12.69
N VAL A 93 3.85 4.54 -11.72
CA VAL A 93 4.45 3.20 -11.86
C VAL A 93 3.60 2.21 -11.08
N GLN A 94 3.07 1.18 -11.74
CA GLN A 94 2.14 0.23 -11.16
C GLN A 94 2.56 -1.21 -11.45
N GLY A 95 2.52 -2.06 -10.43
CA GLY A 95 2.67 -3.50 -10.60
C GLY A 95 1.43 -4.13 -11.22
N ARG A 96 1.60 -4.96 -12.26
CA ARG A 96 0.50 -5.65 -12.95
C ARG A 96 -0.24 -6.63 -12.05
N TYR A 97 0.47 -7.23 -11.10
CA TYR A 97 -0.04 -8.27 -10.19
C TYR A 97 -0.18 -7.76 -8.76
N ASP A 98 -0.35 -6.45 -8.59
CA ASP A 98 -0.61 -5.84 -7.31
C ASP A 98 -1.98 -6.29 -6.78
N MET A 99 -1.96 -7.08 -5.71
CA MET A 99 -3.16 -7.62 -5.06
C MET A 99 -3.69 -6.70 -3.96
N CYS A 100 -2.84 -5.80 -3.45
CA CYS A 100 -3.22 -4.85 -2.42
C CYS A 100 -3.93 -3.64 -3.03
N CYS A 101 -3.34 -3.07 -4.10
CA CYS A 101 -3.87 -1.94 -4.85
C CYS A 101 -3.97 -2.30 -6.33
N PRO A 102 -5.06 -2.94 -6.78
CA PRO A 102 -5.21 -3.43 -8.16
C PRO A 102 -4.95 -2.37 -9.21
N ASP A 103 -4.35 -2.76 -10.32
CA ASP A 103 -3.93 -1.89 -11.43
C ASP A 103 -5.08 -1.06 -12.04
N VAL A 104 -6.32 -1.50 -11.89
CA VAL A 104 -7.50 -0.74 -12.31
C VAL A 104 -7.56 0.64 -11.67
N THR A 105 -7.11 0.77 -10.42
CA THR A 105 -7.07 2.07 -9.71
C THR A 105 -6.07 3.02 -10.38
N ALA A 106 -4.88 2.55 -10.73
CA ALA A 106 -3.88 3.34 -11.47
C ALA A 106 -4.38 3.75 -12.86
N VAL A 107 -5.08 2.85 -13.55
CA VAL A 107 -5.73 3.15 -14.85
C VAL A 107 -6.80 4.23 -14.70
N ASP A 108 -7.62 4.17 -13.65
CA ASP A 108 -8.67 5.18 -13.43
C ASP A 108 -8.07 6.54 -13.07
N VAL A 109 -6.97 6.58 -12.28
CA VAL A 109 -6.22 7.81 -12.02
C VAL A 109 -5.64 8.38 -13.32
N SER A 110 -5.03 7.55 -14.17
CA SER A 110 -4.45 8.02 -15.45
C SER A 110 -5.52 8.54 -16.42
N ARG A 111 -6.73 7.99 -16.38
CA ARG A 111 -7.87 8.51 -17.15
C ARG A 111 -8.38 9.85 -16.62
N ALA A 112 -8.38 10.01 -15.28
CA ALA A 112 -8.77 11.26 -14.63
C ALA A 112 -7.68 12.34 -14.76
N LEU A 113 -6.43 11.96 -15.02
CA LEU A 113 -5.27 12.83 -15.23
C LEU A 113 -4.57 12.48 -16.55
N PRO A 114 -5.10 12.94 -17.70
CA PRO A 114 -4.58 12.56 -19.02
C PRO A 114 -3.14 13.01 -19.31
N SER A 115 -2.58 13.93 -18.50
CA SER A 115 -1.18 14.34 -18.57
C SER A 115 -0.23 13.34 -17.90
N ALA A 116 -0.72 12.37 -17.12
CA ALA A 116 0.10 11.38 -16.46
C ALA A 116 0.56 10.28 -17.43
N ASP A 117 1.84 9.90 -17.33
CA ASP A 117 2.43 8.75 -17.99
C ASP A 117 2.24 7.51 -17.09
N LEU A 118 1.44 6.53 -17.52
CA LEU A 118 1.18 5.30 -16.78
C LEU A 118 2.08 4.19 -17.28
N ARG A 119 2.94 3.67 -16.39
CA ARG A 119 3.87 2.56 -16.65
C ARG A 119 3.50 1.34 -15.83
N ILE A 120 3.01 0.30 -16.48
CA ILE A 120 2.65 -0.97 -15.83
C ILE A 120 3.79 -1.96 -16.02
N VAL A 121 4.33 -2.48 -14.91
CA VAL A 121 5.44 -3.45 -14.88
C VAL A 121 4.98 -4.80 -14.33
N MET A 122 5.70 -5.86 -14.63
CA MET A 122 5.38 -7.24 -14.22
C MET A 122 5.86 -7.50 -12.78
N ALA A 123 5.19 -6.89 -11.81
CA ALA A 123 5.51 -6.91 -10.38
C ALA A 123 4.24 -6.88 -9.54
N GLY A 124 4.38 -7.02 -8.22
CA GLY A 124 3.32 -6.86 -7.23
C GLY A 124 3.18 -5.41 -6.75
N HIS A 125 2.96 -5.25 -5.44
CA HIS A 125 2.72 -3.96 -4.79
C HIS A 125 3.99 -3.23 -4.38
N SER A 126 5.01 -3.97 -3.90
CA SER A 126 6.17 -3.37 -3.24
C SER A 126 7.02 -2.54 -4.20
N ALA A 127 7.28 -1.28 -3.82
CA ALA A 127 8.21 -0.40 -4.54
C ALA A 127 9.66 -0.93 -4.56
N PHE A 128 9.98 -1.89 -3.69
CA PHE A 128 11.29 -2.53 -3.61
C PHE A 128 11.44 -3.71 -4.58
N GLU A 129 10.38 -4.16 -5.24
CA GLU A 129 10.52 -5.15 -6.30
C GLU A 129 11.37 -4.62 -7.45
N PRO A 130 12.31 -5.42 -7.98
CA PRO A 130 13.33 -4.92 -8.90
C PRO A 130 12.80 -4.16 -10.12
N LEU A 131 11.67 -4.60 -10.69
CA LEU A 131 11.08 -3.95 -11.85
C LEU A 131 10.41 -2.61 -11.51
N ILE A 132 9.76 -2.49 -10.34
CA ILE A 132 9.18 -1.22 -9.88
C ILE A 132 10.31 -0.27 -9.50
N ALA A 133 11.27 -0.72 -8.68
CA ALA A 133 12.41 0.08 -8.25
C ALA A 133 13.21 0.63 -9.45
N SER A 134 13.50 -0.22 -10.44
CA SER A 134 14.21 0.19 -11.66
C SER A 134 13.45 1.27 -12.44
N GLU A 135 12.12 1.11 -12.58
CA GLU A 135 11.33 2.10 -13.32
C GLU A 135 11.20 3.41 -12.55
N LEU A 136 11.06 3.36 -11.21
CA LEU A 136 11.02 4.55 -10.36
C LEU A 136 12.35 5.34 -10.43
N VAL A 137 13.51 4.65 -10.36
CA VAL A 137 14.83 5.29 -10.51
C VAL A 137 14.94 5.97 -11.86
N LYS A 138 14.58 5.26 -12.94
CA LYS A 138 14.59 5.82 -14.30
C LYS A 138 13.72 7.07 -14.42
N VAL A 139 12.52 7.07 -13.82
CA VAL A 139 11.63 8.23 -13.79
C VAL A 139 12.30 9.40 -13.04
N CYS A 140 12.94 9.12 -11.89
CA CYS A 140 13.67 10.16 -11.16
C CYS A 140 14.78 10.80 -12.00
N ASP A 141 15.54 9.98 -12.73
CA ASP A 141 16.59 10.47 -13.64
C ASP A 141 16.00 11.33 -14.77
N GLU A 142 14.90 10.86 -15.40
CA GLU A 142 14.18 11.64 -16.43
C GLU A 142 13.69 13.00 -15.92
N PHE A 143 13.27 13.09 -14.66
CA PHE A 143 12.88 14.37 -14.04
C PHE A 143 14.07 15.25 -13.69
N ALA A 144 15.22 14.67 -13.34
CA ALA A 144 16.43 15.43 -13.02
C ALA A 144 17.05 16.09 -14.27
N GLU A 145 16.76 15.59 -15.47
CA GLU A 145 17.27 16.12 -16.74
C GLU A 145 16.40 17.24 -17.35
N ARG A 146 15.23 17.53 -16.75
CA ARG A 146 14.30 18.58 -17.21
C ARG A 146 14.65 19.95 -16.64
#